data_41103897f4032fddb658496aa30fb79d
#
_entry.id   41103897f4032fddb658496aa30fb79d
#
_cell.length_a   1.000
_cell.length_b   1.000
_cell.length_c   1.000
_cell.angle_alpha   90.00
_cell.angle_beta   90.00
_cell.angle_gamma   90.00
#
_symmetry.space_group_name_H-M   'P 1'
#
loop_
_entity.id
_entity.type
_entity.pdbx_description
1 polymer ?
#
loop_
_entity_poly.entity_id
_entity_poly.type
_entity_poly.pdbx_seq_one_letter_code
_entity_poly.pdbx_strand_id
1 'polypeptide(L)'
;MCNEDHPMDRLTEMEAFANVVDQGGFTDAAKKMGISKSAVSKHVSSLEARLGARLLNRTTRRVSPTEIGLAYYDRARRVLNDAGEADALVTSMQTAP
;
A
#
# COMPACT_ATOMS: atom_id res chain seq x y z
N MET A 1 -10.00 -20.31 -12.01
CA MET A 1 -9.98 -19.75 -11.87
C MET A 1 -9.37 -18.98 -11.22
N CYS A 2 -8.97 -18.55 -11.13
CA CYS A 2 -8.36 -17.94 -10.52
C CYS A 2 -8.69 -16.80 -10.22
N ASN A 3 -8.62 -16.30 -9.72
CA ASN A 3 -9.04 -15.29 -9.49
C ASN A 3 -8.20 -14.38 -9.17
N GLU A 4 -8.17 -13.53 -9.66
CA GLU A 4 -7.34 -12.54 -9.50
C GLU A 4 -7.66 -11.64 -8.44
N ASP A 5 -8.75 -11.67 -7.88
CA ASP A 5 -9.16 -10.75 -6.87
C ASP A 5 -9.01 -11.34 -5.52
N HIS A 6 -7.80 -11.61 -5.15
CA HIS A 6 -7.52 -12.17 -3.85
C HIS A 6 -7.54 -11.07 -2.80
N PRO A 7 -7.95 -11.38 -1.59
CA PRO A 7 -7.85 -10.41 -0.49
C PRO A 7 -6.45 -9.89 -0.29
N MET A 8 -5.44 -10.70 -0.63
CA MET A 8 -4.06 -10.27 -0.53
C MET A 8 -3.73 -9.12 -1.45
N ASP A 9 -4.39 -9.09 -2.60
CA ASP A 9 -4.16 -8.00 -3.54
C ASP A 9 -4.59 -6.68 -2.97
N ARG A 10 -5.66 -6.68 -2.20
CA ARG A 10 -6.15 -5.46 -1.58
C ARG A 10 -5.12 -4.91 -0.59
N LEU A 11 -4.56 -5.76 0.25
CA LEU A 11 -3.55 -5.32 1.21
C LEU A 11 -2.28 -4.89 0.51
N THR A 12 -1.91 -5.58 -0.55
CA THR A 12 -0.74 -5.20 -1.33
C THR A 12 -0.94 -3.84 -1.97
N GLU A 13 -2.14 -3.57 -2.48
CA GLU A 13 -2.45 -2.26 -3.05
C GLU A 13 -2.34 -1.17 -2.00
N MET A 14 -2.87 -1.43 -0.81
CA MET A 14 -2.78 -0.48 0.29
C MET A 14 -1.33 -0.22 0.67
N GLU A 15 -0.55 -1.29 0.74
CA GLU A 15 0.85 -1.19 1.09
C GLU A 15 1.62 -0.37 0.05
N ALA A 16 1.35 -0.64 -1.23
CA ALA A 16 2.02 0.11 -2.29
C ALA A 16 1.69 1.60 -2.19
N PHE A 17 0.42 1.91 -2.01
CA PHE A 17 0.01 3.30 -1.89
C PHE A 17 0.66 3.96 -0.67
N ALA A 18 0.63 3.29 0.48
CA ALA A 18 1.20 3.85 1.69
C ALA A 18 2.70 4.11 1.52
N ASN A 19 3.39 3.18 0.87
CA ASN A 19 4.82 3.37 0.64
C ASN A 19 5.11 4.53 -0.30
N VAL A 20 4.27 4.72 -1.33
CA VAL A 20 4.44 5.86 -2.23
C VAL A 20 4.31 7.16 -1.45
N VAL A 21 3.31 7.24 -0.57
CA VAL A 21 3.13 8.44 0.24
C VAL A 21 4.32 8.64 1.18
N ASP A 22 4.73 7.58 1.86
CA ASP A 22 5.83 7.67 2.81
C ASP A 22 7.13 8.06 2.16
N GLN A 23 7.42 7.49 1.00
CA GLN A 23 8.70 7.71 0.33
C GLN A 23 8.68 8.92 -0.59
N GLY A 24 7.50 9.42 -0.92
CA GLY A 24 7.39 10.57 -1.78
C GLY A 24 7.49 10.28 -3.25
N GLY A 25 7.44 9.01 -3.64
CA GLY A 25 7.51 8.66 -5.05
C GLY A 25 7.50 7.17 -5.29
N PHE A 26 7.34 6.80 -6.54
CA PHE A 26 7.22 5.40 -6.93
C PHE A 26 8.55 4.65 -6.90
N THR A 27 9.62 5.34 -7.26
CA THR A 27 10.93 4.69 -7.33
C THR A 27 11.37 4.21 -5.95
N ASP A 28 11.29 5.08 -4.97
CA ASP A 28 11.72 4.72 -3.63
C ASP A 28 10.77 3.73 -2.98
N ALA A 29 9.47 3.84 -3.30
CA ALA A 29 8.50 2.86 -2.81
C ALA A 29 8.83 1.47 -3.36
N ALA A 30 9.19 1.41 -4.63
CA ALA A 30 9.54 0.13 -5.26
C ALA A 30 10.75 -0.50 -4.58
N LYS A 31 11.75 0.32 -4.27
CA LYS A 31 12.92 -0.17 -3.57
C LYS A 31 12.56 -0.72 -2.20
N LYS A 32 11.71 0.00 -1.51
CA LYS A 32 11.29 -0.42 -0.18
C LYS A 32 10.55 -1.74 -0.21
N MET A 33 9.72 -1.93 -1.21
CA MET A 33 8.91 -3.14 -1.31
C MET A 33 9.62 -4.28 -2.01
N GLY A 34 10.73 -4.01 -2.67
CA GLY A 34 11.45 -5.04 -3.37
C GLY A 34 10.76 -5.49 -4.65
N ILE A 35 10.03 -4.60 -5.29
CA ILE A 35 9.35 -4.90 -6.55
C ILE A 35 9.67 -3.79 -7.55
N SER A 36 9.23 -3.97 -8.77
CA SER A 36 9.52 -2.99 -9.81
C SER A 36 8.65 -1.75 -9.64
N LYS A 37 9.14 -0.64 -10.19
CA LYS A 37 8.40 0.60 -10.18
C LYS A 37 7.07 0.46 -10.89
N SER A 38 7.04 -0.27 -12.02
CA SER A 38 5.80 -0.46 -12.73
C SER A 38 4.82 -1.32 -11.94
N ALA A 39 5.31 -2.24 -11.13
CA ALA A 39 4.43 -3.03 -10.28
C ALA A 39 3.78 -2.14 -9.23
N VAL A 40 4.55 -1.24 -8.61
CA VAL A 40 3.99 -0.30 -7.64
C VAL A 40 2.93 0.56 -8.30
N SER A 41 3.24 1.08 -9.47
CA SER A 41 2.31 1.93 -10.20
C SER A 41 1.01 1.18 -10.53
N LYS A 42 1.14 -0.08 -10.90
CA LYS A 42 -0.01 -0.91 -11.23
C LYS A 42 -0.89 -1.14 -10.00
N HIS A 43 -0.27 -1.42 -8.86
CA HIS A 43 -1.02 -1.61 -7.63
C HIS A 43 -1.79 -0.36 -7.25
N VAL A 44 -1.16 0.80 -7.34
CA VAL A 44 -1.82 2.05 -6.99
C VAL A 44 -2.95 2.36 -7.96
N SER A 45 -2.71 2.16 -9.26
CA SER A 45 -3.75 2.40 -10.25
C SER A 45 -4.95 1.48 -10.03
N SER A 46 -4.68 0.23 -9.71
CA SER A 46 -5.73 -0.73 -9.43
C SER A 46 -6.55 -0.30 -8.21
N LEU A 47 -5.87 0.19 -7.20
CA LEU A 47 -6.53 0.70 -6.00
C LEU A 47 -7.44 1.87 -6.32
N GLU A 48 -6.91 2.84 -7.07
CA GLU A 48 -7.70 4.02 -7.44
C GLU A 48 -8.91 3.62 -8.27
N ALA A 49 -8.73 2.68 -9.19
CA ALA A 49 -9.83 2.22 -10.03
C ALA A 49 -10.90 1.53 -9.20
N ARG A 50 -10.48 0.70 -8.26
CA ARG A 50 -11.42 -0.04 -7.42
C ARG A 50 -12.21 0.91 -6.53
N LEU A 51 -11.56 1.93 -6.00
CA LEU A 51 -12.22 2.89 -5.12
C LEU A 51 -12.95 3.99 -5.88
N GLY A 52 -12.66 4.13 -7.17
CA GLY A 52 -13.29 5.17 -7.97
C GLY A 52 -12.87 6.57 -7.57
N ALA A 53 -11.64 6.71 -7.08
CA ALA A 53 -11.16 8.00 -6.60
C ALA A 53 -9.68 8.14 -6.89
N ARG A 54 -9.26 9.37 -7.10
CA ARG A 54 -7.85 9.64 -7.28
C ARG A 54 -7.22 9.88 -5.94
N LEU A 55 -6.25 9.08 -5.59
CA LEU A 55 -5.59 9.17 -4.30
C LEU A 55 -4.28 9.93 -4.36
N LEU A 56 -3.69 10.03 -5.53
CA LEU A 56 -2.42 10.71 -5.71
C LEU A 56 -2.52 11.77 -6.78
N ASN A 57 -1.90 12.91 -6.51
CA ASN A 57 -1.66 13.93 -7.53
C ASN A 57 -0.31 13.62 -8.14
N ARG A 58 -0.29 13.46 -9.45
CA ARG A 58 0.95 13.13 -10.16
C ARG A 58 1.33 14.29 -11.03
N THR A 59 2.28 15.06 -10.54
CA THR A 59 2.84 16.11 -11.36
C THR A 59 4.11 15.58 -11.99
N THR A 60 4.76 16.40 -12.79
CA THR A 60 5.96 15.97 -13.48
C THR A 60 7.10 15.69 -12.52
N ARG A 61 7.07 16.30 -11.35
CA ARG A 61 8.20 16.18 -10.46
C ARG A 61 7.90 15.45 -9.19
N ARG A 62 6.68 15.55 -8.72
CA ARG A 62 6.37 15.03 -7.42
C ARG A 62 5.08 14.28 -7.41
N VAL A 63 4.98 13.38 -6.47
CA VAL A 63 3.77 12.65 -6.19
C VAL A 63 3.35 13.02 -4.79
N SER A 64 2.12 13.46 -4.64
CA SER A 64 1.59 13.81 -3.33
C SER A 64 0.17 13.31 -3.22
N PRO A 65 -0.30 13.01 -2.01
CA PRO A 65 -1.67 12.52 -1.86
C PRO A 65 -2.69 13.63 -2.07
N THR A 66 -3.83 13.26 -2.62
CA THR A 66 -4.98 14.15 -2.64
C THR A 66 -5.55 14.20 -1.24
N GLU A 67 -6.56 15.06 -1.05
CA GLU A 67 -7.23 15.14 0.22
C GLU A 67 -7.85 13.78 0.58
N ILE A 68 -8.52 13.16 -0.38
CA ILE A 68 -9.07 11.82 -0.18
C ILE A 68 -7.95 10.83 0.09
N GLY A 69 -6.85 10.99 -0.63
CA GLY A 69 -5.70 10.12 -0.46
C GLY A 69 -5.11 10.18 0.94
N LEU A 70 -5.06 11.38 1.52
CA LEU A 70 -4.57 11.52 2.89
C LEU A 70 -5.47 10.81 3.88
N ALA A 71 -6.78 10.95 3.71
CA ALA A 71 -7.72 10.28 4.59
C ALA A 71 -7.59 8.76 4.46
N TYR A 72 -7.47 8.30 3.23
CA TYR A 72 -7.31 6.87 3.00
C TYR A 72 -5.98 6.36 3.56
N TYR A 73 -4.92 7.13 3.38
CA TYR A 73 -3.60 6.76 3.88
C TYR A 73 -3.64 6.53 5.39
N ASP A 74 -4.30 7.41 6.11
CA ASP A 74 -4.37 7.31 7.55
C ASP A 74 -5.00 5.98 7.97
N ARG A 75 -6.11 5.62 7.31
CA ARG A 75 -6.77 4.37 7.62
C ARG A 75 -5.99 3.16 7.14
N ALA A 76 -5.39 3.26 5.95
CA ALA A 76 -4.59 2.16 5.42
C ALA A 76 -3.41 1.87 6.33
N ARG A 77 -2.79 2.91 6.87
CA ARG A 77 -1.66 2.73 7.76
C ARG A 77 -2.09 1.96 9.02
N ARG A 78 -3.26 2.24 9.52
CA ARG A 78 -3.78 1.51 10.68
C ARG A 78 -4.02 0.04 10.36
N VAL A 79 -4.61 -0.22 9.20
CA VAL A 79 -4.87 -1.60 8.78
C VAL A 79 -3.57 -2.37 8.67
N LEU A 80 -2.57 -1.75 8.04
CA LEU A 80 -1.29 -2.41 7.83
C LEU A 80 -0.56 -2.64 9.15
N ASN A 81 -0.65 -1.70 10.06
CA ASN A 81 -0.05 -1.87 11.38
C ASN A 81 -0.74 -2.99 12.15
N ASP A 82 -2.06 -3.04 12.07
CA ASP A 82 -2.80 -4.10 12.75
C ASP A 82 -2.44 -5.47 12.19
N ALA A 83 -2.30 -5.55 10.87
CA ALA A 83 -1.91 -6.81 10.25
C ALA A 83 -0.54 -7.25 10.74
N GLY A 84 0.39 -6.29 10.82
CA GLY A 84 1.72 -6.60 11.32
C GLY A 84 1.70 -7.03 12.78
N GLU A 85 0.86 -6.40 13.58
CA GLU A 85 0.74 -6.76 14.98
C GLU A 85 0.15 -8.15 15.16
N ALA A 86 -0.79 -8.51 14.29
CA ALA A 86 -1.37 -9.84 14.34
C ALA A 86 -0.30 -10.90 14.10
N ASP A 87 0.55 -10.65 13.11
CA ASP A 87 1.64 -11.57 12.82
C ASP A 87 2.65 -11.63 13.97
N ALA A 88 2.97 -10.47 14.53
CA ALA A 88 3.92 -10.38 15.62
C ALA A 88 3.42 -11.12 16.86
N LEU A 89 2.12 -11.06 17.08
CA LEU A 89 1.53 -11.78 18.21
C LEU A 89 1.80 -13.27 18.12
N VAL A 90 1.57 -13.85 16.94
CA VAL A 90 1.79 -15.27 16.76
C VAL A 90 3.26 -15.62 16.96
N THR A 91 4.14 -14.82 16.35
CA THR A 91 5.57 -15.05 16.48
C THR A 91 6.01 -14.99 17.95
N SER A 92 5.50 -14.01 18.68
CA SER A 92 5.81 -13.84 20.09
C SER A 92 5.38 -15.07 20.89
N MET A 93 4.19 -15.59 20.61
CA MET A 93 3.70 -16.75 21.34
C MET A 93 4.49 -18.00 21.00
N GLN A 94 4.97 -18.12 19.79
CA GLN A 94 5.75 -19.28 19.40
C GLN A 94 7.14 -19.30 20.03
N THR A 95 7.72 -18.13 20.25
CA THR A 95 9.06 -18.05 20.80
C THR A 95 9.08 -18.00 22.30
N ALA A 96 7.93 -17.88 22.93
CA ALA A 96 7.86 -17.81 24.38
C ALA A 96 8.32 -19.14 24.96
N PRO A 97 9.11 -19.13 26.06
CA PRO A 97 9.56 -20.37 26.68
C PRO A 97 8.42 -21.14 27.29
#